data_28be7f593210a17725ead4d8ed62f305
#
_entry.id   28be7f593210a17725ead4d8ed62f305
#
_cell.length_a   1.000
_cell.length_b   1.000
_cell.length_c   1.000
_cell.angle_alpha   90.00
_cell.angle_beta   90.00
_cell.angle_gamma   90.00
#
_symmetry.space_group_name_H-M   'P 1'
#
loop_
_entity.id
_entity.type
_entity.pdbx_description
1 polymer ?
#
loop_
_entity_poly.entity_id
_entity_poly.type
_entity_poly.pdbx_seq_one_letter_code
_entity_poly.pdbx_strand_id
1 'polypeptide(L)'
;MSGATTPADRGATSPPAPRRDPLAQVPPQREIQARRTLRLRTLSKNQRRAVRYGSLLVILLAWEIYGRSVNPIVFTYPTAIVQAFFDMIADGTLVDALVDTLVVLLIGSVIGVVFGVALGLVAGRSDVARQILDIPINALYALPAVALIPVIVLWFGFGDSAKVFVVAFFVFFPVVINTQRGVAEVDPELLEVTRSFCSSESRVWRDLLLPGALPFIFTGIRLAIGRGLVGVIVAEFFTAISGLGNLIVTNANTFETARVFVPIVILSLIGVVLTGALAAVEKVLAPWRREQ
;
A
#
# COMPACT_ATOMS: atom_id res chain seq x y z
N MET A 1 -101.57 -26.04 22.41
CA MET A 1 -101.69 -24.59 22.33
C MET A 1 -100.27 -24.07 22.23
N SER A 2 -99.85 -23.99 21.15
CA SER A 2 -99.25 -23.01 20.24
C SER A 2 -98.41 -21.93 20.91
N GLY A 3 -97.16 -21.98 20.75
CA GLY A 3 -96.13 -20.97 21.09
C GLY A 3 -95.08 -20.95 20.01
N ALA A 4 -95.28 -20.03 19.07
CA ALA A 4 -94.30 -19.78 18.00
C ALA A 4 -93.05 -19.07 18.53
N THR A 5 -91.91 -19.57 18.33
CA THR A 5 -90.65 -18.90 18.58
C THR A 5 -90.04 -18.37 17.24
N THR A 6 -89.87 -17.08 17.19
CA THR A 6 -89.29 -16.31 16.11
C THR A 6 -87.74 -16.61 16.02
N PRO A 7 -87.14 -16.80 14.85
CA PRO A 7 -85.71 -16.99 14.74
C PRO A 7 -84.98 -15.63 14.82
N ALA A 8 -83.92 -15.64 15.61
CA ALA A 8 -82.97 -14.55 15.82
C ALA A 8 -82.19 -14.19 14.56
N ASP A 9 -82.11 -12.91 14.40
CA ASP A 9 -81.32 -12.18 13.41
C ASP A 9 -79.79 -12.61 13.45
N ARG A 10 -79.26 -13.12 12.34
CA ARG A 10 -77.85 -13.40 12.18
C ARG A 10 -77.16 -12.13 11.74
N GLY A 11 -76.45 -11.51 12.69
CA GLY A 11 -75.63 -10.38 12.44
C GLY A 11 -74.60 -10.68 11.34
N ALA A 12 -74.69 -9.97 10.25
CA ALA A 12 -73.70 -9.99 9.17
C ALA A 12 -72.37 -9.42 9.67
N THR A 13 -71.37 -10.31 9.88
CA THR A 13 -69.99 -9.90 10.13
C THR A 13 -69.43 -9.38 8.84
N SER A 14 -69.07 -8.10 8.79
CA SER A 14 -68.33 -7.48 7.70
C SER A 14 -66.97 -8.19 7.51
N PRO A 15 -66.52 -8.42 6.28
CA PRO A 15 -65.24 -9.04 6.03
C PRO A 15 -64.08 -8.17 6.61
N PRO A 16 -63.03 -8.81 7.18
CA PRO A 16 -61.91 -8.07 7.74
C PRO A 16 -61.22 -7.27 6.63
N ALA A 17 -60.86 -6.02 6.95
CA ALA A 17 -60.17 -5.16 6.04
C ALA A 17 -58.85 -5.82 5.56
N PRO A 18 -58.48 -5.69 4.27
CA PRO A 18 -57.25 -6.30 3.75
C PRO A 18 -56.05 -5.80 4.53
N ARG A 19 -55.27 -6.73 5.08
CA ARG A 19 -53.99 -6.43 5.75
C ARG A 19 -53.11 -5.68 4.75
N ARG A 20 -52.79 -4.43 5.03
CA ARG A 20 -51.82 -3.65 4.26
C ARG A 20 -50.46 -4.33 4.41
N ASP A 21 -49.97 -4.87 3.33
CA ASP A 21 -48.61 -5.45 3.30
C ASP A 21 -47.58 -4.31 3.49
N PRO A 22 -46.80 -4.30 4.58
CA PRO A 22 -45.79 -3.27 4.82
C PRO A 22 -44.70 -3.22 3.72
N LEU A 23 -44.54 -4.30 2.95
CA LEU A 23 -43.55 -4.39 1.86
C LEU A 23 -44.05 -3.78 0.54
N ALA A 24 -45.39 -3.54 0.41
CA ALA A 24 -45.93 -2.90 -0.80
C ALA A 24 -45.56 -1.42 -0.94
N GLN A 25 -45.04 -0.79 0.10
CA GLN A 25 -44.57 0.62 0.08
C GLN A 25 -43.08 0.79 -0.21
N VAL A 26 -42.33 -0.29 -0.39
CA VAL A 26 -40.91 -0.20 -0.77
C VAL A 26 -40.86 0.03 -2.28
N PRO A 27 -40.40 1.18 -2.75
CA PRO A 27 -40.25 1.43 -4.18
C PRO A 27 -39.28 0.38 -4.80
N PRO A 28 -39.58 -0.10 -6.01
CA PRO A 28 -38.76 -1.10 -6.65
C PRO A 28 -37.29 -0.61 -6.73
N GLN A 29 -36.34 -1.50 -6.44
CA GLN A 29 -34.93 -1.14 -6.33
C GLN A 29 -34.37 -0.37 -7.55
N ARG A 30 -35.01 -0.53 -8.70
CA ARG A 30 -34.69 0.26 -9.92
C ARG A 30 -34.99 1.75 -9.75
N GLU A 31 -36.04 2.16 -9.00
CA GLU A 31 -36.32 3.59 -8.76
C GLU A 31 -35.35 4.20 -7.74
N ILE A 32 -34.88 3.41 -6.76
CA ILE A 32 -33.89 3.85 -5.80
C ILE A 32 -32.53 4.04 -6.51
N GLN A 33 -32.17 3.14 -7.44
CA GLN A 33 -30.98 3.27 -8.26
C GLN A 33 -31.06 4.45 -9.24
N ALA A 34 -32.21 4.71 -9.84
CA ALA A 34 -32.43 5.84 -10.74
C ALA A 34 -32.32 7.21 -10.04
N ARG A 35 -32.72 7.30 -8.78
CA ARG A 35 -32.58 8.55 -7.98
C ARG A 35 -31.13 8.78 -7.51
N ARG A 36 -30.28 7.75 -7.46
CA ARG A 36 -28.88 7.83 -7.03
C ARG A 36 -27.89 8.14 -8.14
N THR A 37 -28.31 8.13 -9.38
CA THR A 37 -27.53 8.67 -10.48
C THR A 37 -27.63 10.19 -10.50
N LEU A 38 -27.05 10.85 -9.49
CA LEU A 38 -26.46 12.16 -9.73
C LEU A 38 -25.62 11.99 -10.99
N ARG A 39 -26.06 12.57 -12.11
CA ARG A 39 -25.28 12.64 -13.35
C ARG A 39 -23.97 13.32 -13.02
N LEU A 40 -22.99 12.53 -12.56
CA LEU A 40 -21.61 12.96 -12.56
C LEU A 40 -21.31 13.30 -14.02
N ARG A 41 -21.23 14.57 -14.30
CA ARG A 41 -20.90 15.13 -15.61
C ARG A 41 -19.58 14.46 -16.02
N THR A 42 -19.64 13.44 -16.89
CA THR A 42 -18.47 12.70 -17.33
C THR A 42 -17.63 13.66 -18.17
N LEU A 43 -16.55 14.13 -17.54
CA LEU A 43 -15.60 15.01 -18.20
C LEU A 43 -14.99 14.30 -19.42
N SER A 44 -14.90 14.98 -20.56
CA SER A 44 -14.18 14.47 -21.72
C SER A 44 -12.72 14.19 -21.37
N LYS A 45 -12.03 13.35 -22.16
CA LYS A 45 -10.60 13.03 -21.95
C LYS A 45 -9.74 14.29 -21.83
N ASN A 46 -10.01 15.30 -22.64
CA ASN A 46 -9.27 16.57 -22.64
C ASN A 46 -9.60 17.41 -21.41
N GLN A 47 -10.88 17.45 -20.99
CA GLN A 47 -11.26 18.15 -19.75
C GLN A 47 -10.65 17.49 -18.50
N ARG A 48 -10.59 16.14 -18.46
CA ARG A 48 -9.91 15.43 -17.36
C ARG A 48 -8.42 15.77 -17.28
N ARG A 49 -7.74 15.88 -18.43
CA ARG A 49 -6.34 16.31 -18.50
C ARG A 49 -6.19 17.77 -18.06
N ALA A 50 -7.03 18.66 -18.57
CA ALA A 50 -7.00 20.08 -18.21
C ALA A 50 -7.24 20.29 -16.71
N VAL A 51 -8.21 19.60 -16.11
CA VAL A 51 -8.46 19.65 -14.67
C VAL A 51 -7.26 19.11 -13.89
N ARG A 52 -6.68 17.97 -14.30
CA ARG A 52 -5.53 17.37 -13.62
C ARG A 52 -4.31 18.28 -13.63
N TYR A 53 -3.91 18.79 -14.79
CA TYR A 53 -2.73 19.66 -14.89
C TYR A 53 -3.01 21.06 -14.38
N GLY A 54 -4.23 21.57 -14.57
CA GLY A 54 -4.66 22.87 -14.07
C GLY A 54 -4.67 22.90 -12.53
N SER A 55 -5.20 21.86 -11.88
CA SER A 55 -5.17 21.78 -10.42
C SER A 55 -3.74 21.71 -9.87
N LEU A 56 -2.86 20.93 -10.52
CA LEU A 56 -1.45 20.87 -10.13
C LEU A 56 -0.77 22.23 -10.25
N LEU A 57 -0.98 22.93 -11.37
CA LEU A 57 -0.44 24.26 -11.61
C LEU A 57 -0.94 25.26 -10.56
N VAL A 58 -2.24 25.25 -10.25
CA VAL A 58 -2.83 26.12 -9.22
C VAL A 58 -2.21 25.86 -7.84
N ILE A 59 -2.03 24.59 -7.48
CA ILE A 59 -1.38 24.22 -6.21
C ILE A 59 0.06 24.71 -6.17
N LEU A 60 0.85 24.51 -7.23
CA LEU A 60 2.24 24.96 -7.30
C LEU A 60 2.34 26.49 -7.27
N LEU A 61 1.46 27.21 -7.97
CA LEU A 61 1.43 28.68 -7.93
C LEU A 61 1.02 29.20 -6.55
N ALA A 62 0.03 28.59 -5.94
CA ALA A 62 -0.38 28.95 -4.58
C ALA A 62 0.76 28.73 -3.58
N TRP A 63 1.50 27.61 -3.70
CA TRP A 63 2.67 27.33 -2.87
C TRP A 63 3.79 28.35 -3.13
N GLU A 64 4.07 28.67 -4.39
CA GLU A 64 5.09 29.66 -4.75
C GLU A 64 4.77 31.04 -4.13
N ILE A 65 3.53 31.52 -4.32
CA ILE A 65 3.11 32.84 -3.82
C ILE A 65 3.12 32.87 -2.28
N TYR A 66 2.56 31.86 -1.64
CA TYR A 66 2.53 31.76 -0.19
C TYR A 66 3.94 31.62 0.39
N GLY A 67 4.78 30.73 -0.19
CA GLY A 67 6.14 30.49 0.27
C GLY A 67 7.04 31.73 0.19
N ARG A 68 6.85 32.58 -0.82
CA ARG A 68 7.56 33.88 -0.92
C ARG A 68 7.13 34.92 0.12
N SER A 69 5.91 34.76 0.67
CA SER A 69 5.40 35.69 1.70
C SER A 69 5.81 35.30 3.13
N VAL A 70 6.33 34.10 3.32
CA VAL A 70 6.74 33.55 4.62
C VAL A 70 8.27 33.66 4.78
N ASN A 71 8.75 33.72 6.03
CA ASN A 71 10.18 33.71 6.32
C ASN A 71 10.85 32.44 5.74
N PRO A 72 11.91 32.59 4.90
CA PRO A 72 12.61 31.45 4.27
C PRO A 72 13.19 30.43 5.25
N ILE A 73 13.45 30.82 6.49
CA ILE A 73 13.90 29.93 7.57
C ILE A 73 12.81 28.88 7.91
N VAL A 74 11.54 29.30 7.89
CA VAL A 74 10.41 28.47 8.33
C VAL A 74 9.80 27.70 7.18
N PHE A 75 9.72 28.32 6.00
CA PHE A 75 9.03 27.73 4.85
C PHE A 75 9.73 28.10 3.54
N THR A 76 9.60 27.24 2.53
CA THR A 76 10.23 27.43 1.22
C THR A 76 9.20 27.36 0.08
N TYR A 77 9.64 27.66 -1.14
CA TYR A 77 8.81 27.69 -2.33
C TYR A 77 9.46 26.92 -3.49
N PRO A 78 8.69 26.42 -4.45
CA PRO A 78 9.15 25.56 -5.53
C PRO A 78 10.40 26.04 -6.27
N THR A 79 10.48 27.33 -6.64
CA THR A 79 11.64 27.83 -7.38
C THR A 79 12.92 27.84 -6.54
N ALA A 80 12.85 28.10 -5.22
CA ALA A 80 14.00 27.97 -4.33
C ALA A 80 14.48 26.53 -4.18
N ILE A 81 13.55 25.54 -4.14
CA ILE A 81 13.89 24.11 -4.12
C ILE A 81 14.63 23.72 -5.40
N VAL A 82 14.15 24.18 -6.58
CA VAL A 82 14.83 23.92 -7.87
C VAL A 82 16.22 24.52 -7.90
N GLN A 83 16.40 25.72 -7.41
CA GLN A 83 17.72 26.34 -7.32
C GLN A 83 18.64 25.54 -6.39
N ALA A 84 18.18 25.22 -5.16
CA ALA A 84 18.93 24.41 -4.21
C ALA A 84 19.29 23.01 -4.78
N PHE A 85 18.41 22.42 -5.60
CA PHE A 85 18.70 21.17 -6.27
C PHE A 85 19.91 21.26 -7.21
N PHE A 86 20.00 22.30 -8.04
CA PHE A 86 21.15 22.50 -8.93
C PHE A 86 22.43 22.82 -8.15
N ASP A 87 22.34 23.61 -7.08
CA ASP A 87 23.47 23.91 -6.21
C ASP A 87 24.04 22.64 -5.56
N MET A 88 23.14 21.78 -5.02
CA MET A 88 23.52 20.50 -4.39
C MET A 88 24.02 19.44 -5.38
N ILE A 89 23.67 19.55 -6.67
CA ILE A 89 24.30 18.72 -7.72
C ILE A 89 25.70 19.25 -8.03
N ALA A 90 25.85 20.57 -8.16
CA ALA A 90 27.11 21.20 -8.53
C ALA A 90 28.21 21.02 -7.45
N ASP A 91 27.82 21.01 -6.17
CA ASP A 91 28.71 20.73 -5.05
C ASP A 91 28.93 19.25 -4.76
N GLY A 92 28.18 18.35 -5.45
CA GLY A 92 28.28 16.90 -5.33
C GLY A 92 27.54 16.27 -4.14
N THR A 93 27.10 17.07 -3.17
CA THR A 93 26.50 16.56 -1.91
C THR A 93 25.23 15.74 -2.13
N LEU A 94 24.40 16.14 -3.11
CA LEU A 94 23.17 15.39 -3.43
C LEU A 94 23.46 14.04 -4.07
N VAL A 95 24.48 13.98 -4.95
CA VAL A 95 24.81 12.76 -5.69
C VAL A 95 25.38 11.71 -4.74
N ASP A 96 26.30 12.09 -3.87
CA ASP A 96 26.91 11.19 -2.89
C ASP A 96 25.85 10.64 -1.94
N ALA A 97 25.00 11.50 -1.38
CA ALA A 97 23.91 11.08 -0.49
C ALA A 97 22.88 10.19 -1.20
N LEU A 98 22.57 10.47 -2.48
CA LEU A 98 21.64 9.66 -3.27
C LEU A 98 22.20 8.24 -3.49
N VAL A 99 23.49 8.12 -3.82
CA VAL A 99 24.14 6.82 -4.03
C VAL A 99 24.12 6.02 -2.73
N ASP A 100 24.50 6.62 -1.61
CA ASP A 100 24.48 5.97 -0.29
C ASP A 100 23.08 5.43 0.05
N THR A 101 22.06 6.27 -0.06
CA THR A 101 20.66 5.86 0.21
C THR A 101 20.22 4.74 -0.73
N LEU A 102 20.53 4.82 -2.04
CA LEU A 102 20.12 3.80 -3.00
C LEU A 102 20.81 2.46 -2.75
N VAL A 103 22.09 2.44 -2.42
CA VAL A 103 22.82 1.21 -2.11
C VAL A 103 22.21 0.51 -0.90
N VAL A 104 22.00 1.24 0.20
CA VAL A 104 21.38 0.70 1.41
C VAL A 104 19.95 0.22 1.13
N LEU A 105 19.15 1.02 0.43
CA LEU A 105 17.78 0.69 0.08
C LEU A 105 17.70 -0.58 -0.77
N LEU A 106 18.54 -0.72 -1.80
CA LEU A 106 18.53 -1.88 -2.69
C LEU A 106 18.99 -3.14 -1.96
N ILE A 107 20.11 -3.08 -1.23
CA ILE A 107 20.62 -4.25 -0.50
C ILE A 107 19.62 -4.72 0.55
N GLY A 108 19.12 -3.79 1.38
CA GLY A 108 18.15 -4.11 2.42
C GLY A 108 16.83 -4.63 1.83
N SER A 109 16.36 -4.03 0.71
CA SER A 109 15.14 -4.50 0.04
C SER A 109 15.30 -5.90 -0.54
N VAL A 110 16.42 -6.21 -1.18
CA VAL A 110 16.69 -7.56 -1.71
C VAL A 110 16.69 -8.59 -0.58
N ILE A 111 17.39 -8.31 0.52
CA ILE A 111 17.41 -9.19 1.70
C ILE A 111 15.97 -9.39 2.24
N GLY A 112 15.25 -8.31 2.48
CA GLY A 112 13.87 -8.37 3.02
C GLY A 112 12.91 -9.12 2.11
N VAL A 113 13.00 -8.92 0.78
CA VAL A 113 12.19 -9.63 -0.22
C VAL A 113 12.54 -11.11 -0.26
N VAL A 114 13.83 -11.48 -0.34
CA VAL A 114 14.25 -12.89 -0.43
C VAL A 114 13.79 -13.67 0.79
N PHE A 115 14.05 -13.17 1.99
CA PHE A 115 13.62 -13.83 3.23
C PHE A 115 12.10 -13.81 3.41
N GLY A 116 11.45 -12.69 3.04
CA GLY A 116 9.99 -12.56 3.11
C GLY A 116 9.27 -13.52 2.18
N VAL A 117 9.74 -13.66 0.94
CA VAL A 117 9.18 -14.63 -0.01
C VAL A 117 9.46 -16.05 0.47
N ALA A 118 10.68 -16.39 0.85
CA ALA A 118 11.04 -17.74 1.30
C ALA A 118 10.20 -18.19 2.50
N LEU A 119 10.13 -17.38 3.56
CA LEU A 119 9.30 -17.68 4.72
C LEU A 119 7.80 -17.69 4.39
N GLY A 120 7.34 -16.76 3.57
CA GLY A 120 5.94 -16.68 3.16
C GLY A 120 5.48 -17.90 2.37
N LEU A 121 6.32 -18.42 1.47
CA LEU A 121 6.06 -19.67 0.73
C LEU A 121 5.96 -20.86 1.69
N VAL A 122 6.88 -20.99 2.64
CA VAL A 122 6.89 -22.08 3.63
C VAL A 122 5.65 -21.99 4.54
N ALA A 123 5.35 -20.80 5.07
CA ALA A 123 4.19 -20.59 5.94
C ALA A 123 2.85 -20.74 5.20
N GLY A 124 2.80 -20.39 3.91
CA GLY A 124 1.60 -20.57 3.09
C GLY A 124 1.28 -22.03 2.77
N ARG A 125 2.32 -22.90 2.63
CA ARG A 125 2.18 -24.31 2.25
C ARG A 125 1.97 -25.25 3.43
N SER A 126 2.53 -24.93 4.59
CA SER A 126 2.53 -25.80 5.78
C SER A 126 1.70 -25.19 6.91
N ASP A 127 0.64 -25.90 7.34
CA ASP A 127 -0.18 -25.46 8.48
C ASP A 127 0.62 -25.39 9.76
N VAL A 128 1.60 -26.28 9.96
CA VAL A 128 2.49 -26.25 11.12
C VAL A 128 3.37 -25.01 11.09
N ALA A 129 4.00 -24.70 9.94
CA ALA A 129 4.82 -23.51 9.79
C ALA A 129 3.98 -22.25 9.96
N ARG A 130 2.76 -22.22 9.44
CA ARG A 130 1.81 -21.13 9.63
C ARG A 130 1.52 -20.88 11.11
N GLN A 131 1.12 -21.92 11.87
CA GLN A 131 0.80 -21.78 13.30
C GLN A 131 2.00 -21.31 14.13
N ILE A 132 3.22 -21.72 13.79
CA ILE A 132 4.44 -21.28 14.47
C ILE A 132 4.78 -19.83 14.15
N LEU A 133 4.61 -19.42 12.90
CA LEU A 133 5.08 -18.12 12.39
C LEU A 133 4.05 -17.00 12.52
N ASP A 134 2.75 -17.29 12.54
CA ASP A 134 1.70 -16.27 12.55
C ASP A 134 1.80 -15.34 13.78
N ILE A 135 1.98 -15.88 14.97
CA ILE A 135 2.07 -15.06 16.18
C ILE A 135 3.32 -14.18 16.17
N PRO A 136 4.55 -14.70 15.94
CA PRO A 136 5.76 -13.87 15.87
C PRO A 136 5.71 -12.81 14.78
N ILE A 137 5.28 -13.18 13.56
CA ILE A 137 5.22 -12.24 12.44
C ILE A 137 4.24 -11.11 12.73
N ASN A 138 3.03 -11.43 13.18
CA ASN A 138 2.02 -10.40 13.46
C ASN A 138 2.40 -9.54 14.67
N ALA A 139 3.01 -10.11 15.70
CA ALA A 139 3.49 -9.36 16.86
C ALA A 139 4.61 -8.38 16.48
N LEU A 140 5.60 -8.84 15.71
CA LEU A 140 6.70 -7.98 15.25
C LEU A 140 6.22 -6.93 14.24
N TYR A 141 5.26 -7.26 13.38
CA TYR A 141 4.66 -6.31 12.43
C TYR A 141 3.85 -5.22 13.13
N ALA A 142 3.21 -5.53 14.26
CA ALA A 142 2.44 -4.58 15.07
C ALA A 142 3.32 -3.64 15.89
N LEU A 143 4.60 -3.99 16.12
CA LEU A 143 5.51 -3.11 16.83
C LEU A 143 5.76 -1.82 16.03
N PRO A 144 5.86 -0.67 16.70
CA PRO A 144 6.32 0.56 16.06
C PRO A 144 7.82 0.39 15.71
N ALA A 145 8.08 -0.11 14.48
CA ALA A 145 9.42 -0.50 14.02
C ALA A 145 10.47 0.63 14.19
N VAL A 146 10.05 1.90 14.11
CA VAL A 146 10.91 3.06 14.38
C VAL A 146 11.49 3.03 15.80
N ALA A 147 10.75 2.53 16.78
CA ALA A 147 11.23 2.44 18.16
C ALA A 147 12.34 1.39 18.36
N LEU A 148 12.49 0.45 17.42
CA LEU A 148 13.55 -0.57 17.47
C LEU A 148 14.88 -0.05 16.91
N ILE A 149 14.90 1.05 16.15
CA ILE A 149 16.10 1.53 15.46
C ILE A 149 17.26 1.81 16.42
N PRO A 150 17.08 2.47 17.57
CA PRO A 150 18.18 2.66 18.52
C PRO A 150 18.79 1.34 19.01
N VAL A 151 17.97 0.29 19.19
CA VAL A 151 18.43 -1.04 19.57
C VAL A 151 19.20 -1.72 18.44
N ILE A 152 18.72 -1.57 17.19
CA ILE A 152 19.41 -2.09 16.01
C ILE A 152 20.78 -1.41 15.84
N VAL A 153 20.83 -0.10 16.01
CA VAL A 153 22.09 0.66 15.97
C VAL A 153 23.05 0.23 17.09
N LEU A 154 22.52 -0.09 18.27
CA LEU A 154 23.33 -0.64 19.36
C LEU A 154 23.97 -1.99 19.00
N TRP A 155 23.26 -2.86 18.25
CA TRP A 155 23.74 -4.19 17.87
C TRP A 155 24.69 -4.15 16.67
N PHE A 156 24.40 -3.32 15.66
CA PHE A 156 25.12 -3.27 14.37
C PHE A 156 26.08 -2.07 14.24
N GLY A 157 26.05 -1.13 15.21
CA GLY A 157 26.80 0.12 15.13
C GLY A 157 26.11 1.17 14.23
N PHE A 158 26.77 2.34 14.09
CA PHE A 158 26.28 3.48 13.31
C PHE A 158 26.54 3.35 11.80
N GLY A 159 27.01 2.21 11.31
CA GLY A 159 27.35 1.99 9.91
C GLY A 159 26.17 1.56 9.03
N ASP A 160 26.50 1.24 7.76
CA ASP A 160 25.51 0.80 6.77
C ASP A 160 24.84 -0.52 7.12
N SER A 161 25.49 -1.38 7.92
CA SER A 161 24.91 -2.64 8.38
C SER A 161 23.63 -2.43 9.16
N ALA A 162 23.57 -1.43 10.06
CA ALA A 162 22.36 -1.08 10.79
C ALA A 162 21.27 -0.57 9.84
N LYS A 163 21.61 0.31 8.91
CA LYS A 163 20.67 0.85 7.92
C LYS A 163 20.08 -0.27 7.03
N VAL A 164 20.95 -1.16 6.51
CA VAL A 164 20.53 -2.30 5.69
C VAL A 164 19.60 -3.22 6.46
N PHE A 165 19.92 -3.52 7.73
CA PHE A 165 19.05 -4.35 8.58
C PHE A 165 17.69 -3.69 8.82
N VAL A 166 17.65 -2.39 9.11
CA VAL A 166 16.39 -1.65 9.27
C VAL A 166 15.55 -1.73 8.00
N VAL A 167 16.13 -1.46 6.83
CA VAL A 167 15.40 -1.55 5.55
C VAL A 167 14.88 -2.98 5.32
N ALA A 168 15.73 -4.00 5.51
CA ALA A 168 15.33 -5.39 5.37
C ALA A 168 14.16 -5.76 6.29
N PHE A 169 14.20 -5.29 7.54
CA PHE A 169 13.15 -5.49 8.53
C PHE A 169 11.81 -4.85 8.08
N PHE A 170 11.85 -3.59 7.60
CA PHE A 170 10.66 -2.90 7.12
C PHE A 170 10.04 -3.54 5.87
N VAL A 171 10.88 -4.08 4.97
CA VAL A 171 10.47 -4.73 3.72
C VAL A 171 9.95 -6.15 3.97
N PHE A 172 10.54 -6.87 4.92
CA PHE A 172 10.25 -8.29 5.17
C PHE A 172 8.77 -8.56 5.47
N PHE A 173 8.14 -7.79 6.38
CA PHE A 173 6.79 -8.10 6.85
C PHE A 173 5.70 -7.99 5.78
N PRO A 174 5.59 -6.91 4.99
CA PRO A 174 4.58 -6.86 3.94
C PRO A 174 4.80 -7.95 2.90
N VAL A 175 6.06 -8.35 2.64
CA VAL A 175 6.35 -9.41 1.67
C VAL A 175 5.95 -10.78 2.23
N VAL A 176 6.36 -11.13 3.45
CA VAL A 176 6.04 -12.44 4.03
C VAL A 176 4.53 -12.64 4.18
N ILE A 177 3.81 -11.64 4.70
CA ILE A 177 2.36 -11.72 4.92
C ILE A 177 1.61 -11.89 3.60
N ASN A 178 1.95 -11.12 2.57
CA ASN A 178 1.27 -11.25 1.28
C ASN A 178 1.65 -12.54 0.56
N THR A 179 2.90 -12.98 0.62
CA THR A 179 3.33 -14.25 0.02
C THR A 179 2.63 -15.44 0.66
N GLN A 180 2.58 -15.48 2.00
CA GLN A 180 1.85 -16.52 2.76
C GLN A 180 0.38 -16.57 2.33
N ARG A 181 -0.28 -15.41 2.25
CA ARG A 181 -1.68 -15.31 1.79
C ARG A 181 -1.82 -15.83 0.36
N GLY A 182 -0.92 -15.44 -0.55
CA GLY A 182 -0.98 -15.86 -1.95
C GLY A 182 -0.90 -17.36 -2.15
N VAL A 183 -0.09 -18.07 -1.35
CA VAL A 183 -0.04 -19.53 -1.38
C VAL A 183 -1.30 -20.14 -0.76
N ALA A 184 -1.82 -19.58 0.31
CA ALA A 184 -3.00 -20.08 1.01
C ALA A 184 -4.31 -19.88 0.21
N GLU A 185 -4.36 -18.89 -0.69
CA GLU A 185 -5.52 -18.59 -1.54
C GLU A 185 -5.55 -19.38 -2.87
N VAL A 186 -4.57 -20.29 -3.11
CA VAL A 186 -4.64 -21.19 -4.25
C VAL A 186 -5.82 -22.14 -4.07
N ASP A 187 -6.63 -22.27 -5.13
CA ASP A 187 -7.86 -23.05 -5.12
C ASP A 187 -7.62 -24.50 -4.68
N PRO A 188 -8.29 -24.97 -3.60
CA PRO A 188 -8.18 -26.34 -3.12
C PRO A 188 -8.57 -27.39 -4.17
N GLU A 189 -9.53 -27.10 -5.06
CA GLU A 189 -9.95 -28.01 -6.12
C GLU A 189 -8.79 -28.27 -7.09
N LEU A 190 -8.01 -27.25 -7.44
CA LEU A 190 -6.83 -27.43 -8.28
C LEU A 190 -5.75 -28.27 -7.59
N LEU A 191 -5.61 -28.16 -6.27
CA LEU A 191 -4.70 -29.03 -5.49
C LEU A 191 -5.16 -30.48 -5.49
N GLU A 192 -6.48 -30.74 -5.41
CA GLU A 192 -7.04 -32.11 -5.52
C GLU A 192 -6.81 -32.70 -6.91
N VAL A 193 -6.98 -31.89 -7.96
CA VAL A 193 -6.67 -32.31 -9.33
C VAL A 193 -5.21 -32.75 -9.45
N THR A 194 -4.26 -31.96 -8.92
CA THR A 194 -2.83 -32.33 -8.97
C THR A 194 -2.54 -33.64 -8.23
N ARG A 195 -3.23 -33.90 -7.12
CA ARG A 195 -3.13 -35.18 -6.38
C ARG A 195 -3.70 -36.33 -7.17
N SER A 196 -4.85 -36.16 -7.82
CA SER A 196 -5.49 -37.18 -8.66
C SER A 196 -4.60 -37.59 -9.83
N PHE A 197 -3.80 -36.65 -10.38
CA PHE A 197 -2.80 -36.93 -11.42
C PHE A 197 -1.45 -37.42 -10.87
N CYS A 198 -1.33 -37.69 -9.56
CA CYS A 198 -0.09 -38.12 -8.91
C CYS A 198 1.08 -37.18 -9.25
N SER A 199 0.81 -35.88 -9.35
CA SER A 199 1.84 -34.86 -9.68
C SER A 199 2.90 -34.79 -8.60
N SER A 200 4.18 -34.70 -8.99
CA SER A 200 5.27 -34.50 -8.03
C SER A 200 5.16 -33.14 -7.35
N GLU A 201 5.59 -33.05 -6.09
CA GLU A 201 5.55 -31.80 -5.30
C GLU A 201 6.26 -30.64 -6.04
N SER A 202 7.40 -30.91 -6.69
CA SER A 202 8.11 -29.89 -7.49
C SER A 202 7.26 -29.34 -8.64
N ARG A 203 6.44 -30.20 -9.27
CA ARG A 203 5.53 -29.77 -10.33
C ARG A 203 4.38 -28.93 -9.77
N VAL A 204 3.80 -29.33 -8.62
CA VAL A 204 2.78 -28.55 -7.92
C VAL A 204 3.28 -27.16 -7.58
N TRP A 205 4.51 -27.07 -7.11
CA TRP A 205 5.13 -25.75 -6.81
C TRP A 205 5.29 -24.89 -8.07
N ARG A 206 5.86 -25.47 -9.13
CA ARG A 206 6.23 -24.70 -10.32
C ARG A 206 5.02 -24.29 -11.16
N ASP A 207 4.04 -25.21 -11.29
CA ASP A 207 2.97 -25.07 -12.26
C ASP A 207 1.67 -24.52 -11.63
N LEU A 208 1.54 -24.57 -10.28
CA LEU A 208 0.34 -24.12 -9.58
C LEU A 208 0.63 -23.09 -8.49
N LEU A 209 1.42 -23.45 -7.46
CA LEU A 209 1.57 -22.62 -6.27
C LEU A 209 2.33 -21.31 -6.56
N LEU A 210 3.48 -21.36 -7.23
CA LEU A 210 4.26 -20.16 -7.55
C LEU A 210 3.52 -19.23 -8.51
N PRO A 211 2.95 -19.68 -9.63
CA PRO A 211 2.16 -18.83 -10.50
C PRO A 211 0.94 -18.22 -9.81
N GLY A 212 0.26 -18.98 -8.95
CA GLY A 212 -0.87 -18.48 -8.16
C GLY A 212 -0.47 -17.44 -7.12
N ALA A 213 0.67 -17.62 -6.46
CA ALA A 213 1.17 -16.70 -5.44
C ALA A 213 1.82 -15.42 -6.02
N LEU A 214 2.30 -15.44 -7.28
CA LEU A 214 3.01 -14.31 -7.89
C LEU A 214 2.29 -12.97 -7.76
N PRO A 215 0.99 -12.82 -8.03
CA PRO A 215 0.28 -11.54 -7.88
C PRO A 215 0.32 -10.99 -6.45
N PHE A 216 0.28 -11.88 -5.46
CA PHE A 216 0.36 -11.53 -4.05
C PHE A 216 1.78 -11.13 -3.65
N ILE A 217 2.80 -11.83 -4.16
CA ILE A 217 4.21 -11.48 -3.99
C ILE A 217 4.46 -10.07 -4.51
N PHE A 218 4.02 -9.75 -5.74
CA PHE A 218 4.15 -8.40 -6.30
C PHE A 218 3.39 -7.35 -5.48
N THR A 219 2.22 -7.69 -4.95
CA THR A 219 1.47 -6.82 -4.04
C THR A 219 2.26 -6.56 -2.76
N GLY A 220 2.86 -7.60 -2.18
CA GLY A 220 3.73 -7.49 -1.00
C GLY A 220 4.95 -6.60 -1.27
N ILE A 221 5.65 -6.80 -2.38
CA ILE A 221 6.80 -5.98 -2.79
C ILE A 221 6.39 -4.52 -3.02
N ARG A 222 5.24 -4.27 -3.64
CA ARG A 222 4.71 -2.91 -3.85
C ARG A 222 4.48 -2.18 -2.54
N LEU A 223 3.90 -2.84 -1.54
CA LEU A 223 3.72 -2.28 -0.19
C LEU A 223 5.08 -2.09 0.51
N ALA A 224 6.02 -2.99 0.26
CA ALA A 224 7.36 -2.95 0.83
C ALA A 224 8.20 -1.77 0.31
N ILE A 225 8.03 -1.30 -0.94
CA ILE A 225 8.74 -0.13 -1.47
C ILE A 225 8.52 1.09 -0.57
N GLY A 226 7.27 1.41 -0.27
CA GLY A 226 6.96 2.55 0.59
C GLY A 226 7.52 2.38 2.02
N ARG A 227 7.42 1.17 2.57
CA ARG A 227 7.98 0.85 3.89
C ARG A 227 9.50 0.91 3.91
N GLY A 228 10.18 0.41 2.88
CA GLY A 228 11.63 0.46 2.74
C GLY A 228 12.17 1.89 2.64
N LEU A 229 11.48 2.76 1.90
CA LEU A 229 11.82 4.19 1.84
C LEU A 229 11.70 4.88 3.21
N VAL A 230 10.65 4.61 3.96
CA VAL A 230 10.53 5.10 5.34
C VAL A 230 11.66 4.53 6.20
N GLY A 231 11.94 3.23 6.06
CA GLY A 231 12.99 2.54 6.83
C GLY A 231 14.37 3.14 6.61
N VAL A 232 14.77 3.39 5.35
CA VAL A 232 16.09 3.94 5.05
C VAL A 232 16.25 5.35 5.60
N ILE A 233 15.24 6.22 5.41
CA ILE A 233 15.30 7.60 5.89
C ILE A 233 15.39 7.68 7.41
N VAL A 234 14.55 6.91 8.10
CA VAL A 234 14.58 6.91 9.57
C VAL A 234 15.88 6.31 10.09
N ALA A 235 16.42 5.26 9.45
CA ALA A 235 17.74 4.73 9.80
C ALA A 235 18.84 5.77 9.62
N GLU A 236 18.83 6.53 8.53
CA GLU A 236 19.78 7.61 8.26
C GLU A 236 19.64 8.77 9.27
N PHE A 237 18.43 9.08 9.74
CA PHE A 237 18.23 10.07 10.80
C PHE A 237 18.93 9.67 12.11
N PHE A 238 18.90 8.40 12.46
CA PHE A 238 19.52 7.91 13.69
C PHE A 238 21.02 7.70 13.57
N THR A 239 21.51 7.36 12.39
CA THR A 239 22.96 7.16 12.17
C THR A 239 23.70 8.46 11.88
N ALA A 240 23.04 9.44 11.25
CA ALA A 240 23.53 10.80 10.96
C ALA A 240 24.91 10.86 10.30
N ILE A 241 25.29 9.83 9.48
CA ILE A 241 26.62 9.72 8.86
C ILE A 241 26.56 10.07 7.37
N SER A 242 25.58 9.49 6.63
CA SER A 242 25.48 9.66 5.18
C SER A 242 24.05 9.38 4.70
N GLY A 243 23.76 9.77 3.45
CA GLY A 243 22.49 9.54 2.78
C GLY A 243 21.56 10.75 2.76
N LEU A 244 20.44 10.60 2.02
CA LEU A 244 19.45 11.68 1.85
C LEU A 244 18.78 12.08 3.18
N GLY A 245 18.59 11.13 4.10
CA GLY A 245 18.08 11.41 5.44
C GLY A 245 19.03 12.25 6.26
N ASN A 246 20.33 11.98 6.18
CA ASN A 246 21.34 12.81 6.83
C ASN A 246 21.34 14.25 6.27
N LEU A 247 21.21 14.41 4.94
CA LEU A 247 21.10 15.74 4.34
C LEU A 247 19.88 16.50 4.86
N ILE A 248 18.74 15.83 5.07
CA ILE A 248 17.54 16.45 5.65
C ILE A 248 17.86 17.00 7.05
N VAL A 249 18.46 16.16 7.91
CA VAL A 249 18.78 16.56 9.30
C VAL A 249 19.81 17.69 9.34
N THR A 250 20.87 17.58 8.55
CA THR A 250 21.96 18.57 8.52
C THR A 250 21.45 19.94 8.05
N ASN A 251 20.71 19.97 6.93
CA ASN A 251 20.16 21.23 6.41
C ASN A 251 19.03 21.80 7.31
N ALA A 252 18.28 20.95 8.01
CA ALA A 252 17.30 21.39 8.99
C ALA A 252 17.98 22.06 10.20
N ASN A 253 19.10 21.53 10.67
CA ASN A 253 19.87 22.11 11.78
C ASN A 253 20.55 23.44 11.41
N THR A 254 20.83 23.67 10.12
CA THR A 254 21.37 24.94 9.60
C THR A 254 20.27 25.91 9.12
N PHE A 255 18.99 25.53 9.24
CA PHE A 255 17.84 26.31 8.79
C PHE A 255 17.83 26.57 7.28
N GLU A 256 18.49 25.74 6.47
CA GLU A 256 18.48 25.80 5.02
C GLU A 256 17.26 25.06 4.44
N THR A 257 16.08 25.62 4.67
CA THR A 257 14.80 24.98 4.41
C THR A 257 14.64 24.51 2.94
N ALA A 258 15.14 25.29 1.97
CA ALA A 258 15.08 24.87 0.57
C ALA A 258 15.90 23.58 0.32
N ARG A 259 17.08 23.46 0.92
CA ARG A 259 17.93 22.27 0.83
C ARG A 259 17.34 21.06 1.56
N VAL A 260 16.52 21.26 2.61
CA VAL A 260 15.77 20.18 3.27
C VAL A 260 14.76 19.54 2.33
N PHE A 261 14.05 20.33 1.50
CA PHE A 261 13.03 19.82 0.60
C PHE A 261 13.59 19.08 -0.61
N VAL A 262 14.82 19.34 -1.04
CA VAL A 262 15.44 18.64 -2.17
C VAL A 262 15.49 17.12 -1.97
N PRO A 263 16.07 16.57 -0.90
CA PRO A 263 16.05 15.12 -0.63
C PRO A 263 14.63 14.54 -0.53
N ILE A 264 13.67 15.28 0.04
CA ILE A 264 12.27 14.83 0.16
C ILE A 264 11.64 14.63 -1.22
N VAL A 265 11.86 15.57 -2.15
CA VAL A 265 11.38 15.47 -3.54
C VAL A 265 12.05 14.30 -4.26
N ILE A 266 13.36 14.13 -4.10
CA ILE A 266 14.12 13.01 -4.70
C ILE A 266 13.59 11.66 -4.19
N LEU A 267 13.35 11.52 -2.89
CA LEU A 267 12.79 10.30 -2.31
C LEU A 267 11.39 9.97 -2.86
N SER A 268 10.56 10.99 -3.03
CA SER A 268 9.25 10.83 -3.66
C SER A 268 9.39 10.33 -5.10
N LEU A 269 10.35 10.87 -5.85
CA LEU A 269 10.64 10.44 -7.21
C LEU A 269 11.17 9.00 -7.27
N ILE A 270 12.07 8.62 -6.36
CA ILE A 270 12.56 7.23 -6.22
C ILE A 270 11.38 6.28 -5.99
N GLY A 271 10.45 6.62 -5.09
CA GLY A 271 9.26 5.82 -4.83
C GLY A 271 8.39 5.62 -6.08
N VAL A 272 8.18 6.67 -6.86
CA VAL A 272 7.44 6.61 -8.14
C VAL A 272 8.17 5.73 -9.15
N VAL A 273 9.48 5.91 -9.31
CA VAL A 273 10.31 5.13 -10.24
C VAL A 273 10.32 3.65 -9.86
N LEU A 274 10.57 3.32 -8.59
CA LEU A 274 10.57 1.93 -8.11
C LEU A 274 9.22 1.26 -8.28
N THR A 275 8.13 1.95 -7.97
CA THR A 275 6.77 1.42 -8.16
C THR A 275 6.45 1.22 -9.64
N GLY A 276 6.88 2.14 -10.50
CA GLY A 276 6.73 2.03 -11.95
C GLY A 276 7.56 0.87 -12.54
N ALA A 277 8.81 0.72 -12.10
CA ALA A 277 9.67 -0.39 -12.48
C ALA A 277 9.08 -1.73 -12.06
N LEU A 278 8.60 -1.84 -10.81
CA LEU A 278 7.93 -3.05 -10.34
C LEU A 278 6.70 -3.38 -11.18
N ALA A 279 5.87 -2.39 -11.52
CA ALA A 279 4.70 -2.60 -12.38
C ALA A 279 5.07 -3.06 -13.79
N ALA A 280 6.22 -2.63 -14.32
CA ALA A 280 6.73 -3.11 -15.61
C ALA A 280 7.18 -4.57 -15.51
N VAL A 281 7.90 -4.96 -14.45
CA VAL A 281 8.33 -6.33 -14.18
C VAL A 281 7.13 -7.26 -13.99
N GLU A 282 6.13 -6.83 -13.20
CA GLU A 282 4.88 -7.58 -12.98
C GLU A 282 4.16 -7.91 -14.31
N LYS A 283 4.11 -6.96 -15.25
CA LYS A 283 3.49 -7.17 -16.57
C LYS A 283 4.19 -8.24 -17.41
N VAL A 284 5.48 -8.43 -17.22
CA VAL A 284 6.27 -9.43 -17.93
C VAL A 284 6.14 -10.80 -17.27
N LEU A 285 6.19 -10.86 -15.94
CA LEU A 285 6.21 -12.11 -15.19
C LEU A 285 4.81 -12.69 -14.88
N ALA A 286 3.76 -11.86 -14.88
CA ALA A 286 2.38 -12.30 -14.65
C ALA A 286 1.41 -11.79 -15.74
N PRO A 287 1.61 -12.17 -17.03
CA PRO A 287 0.80 -11.67 -18.15
C PRO A 287 -0.68 -12.08 -18.07
N TRP A 288 -1.01 -13.18 -17.38
CA TRP A 288 -2.37 -13.69 -17.21
C TRP A 288 -3.28 -12.81 -16.35
N ARG A 289 -2.73 -11.86 -15.59
CA ARG A 289 -3.49 -10.93 -14.75
C ARG A 289 -4.21 -9.81 -15.54
N ARG A 290 -3.98 -9.68 -16.84
CA ARG A 290 -4.54 -8.60 -17.67
C ARG A 290 -6.01 -8.78 -18.06
N GLU A 291 -6.62 -9.91 -17.78
CA GLU A 291 -7.97 -10.27 -18.23
C GLU A 291 -9.06 -10.07 -17.16
N GLN A 292 -8.74 -9.43 -16.03
CA GLN A 292 -9.72 -9.08 -15.00
C GLN A 292 -9.74 -7.50 -14.84
#